data_5ae99d2bec8e484c7c6e1367cc7e9cf8
#
_entry.id   5ae99d2bec8e484c7c6e1367cc7e9cf8
#
_cell.length_a   1.000
_cell.length_b   1.000
_cell.length_c   1.000
_cell.angle_alpha   90.00
_cell.angle_beta   90.00
_cell.angle_gamma   90.00
#
_symmetry.space_group_name_H-M   'P 1'
#
loop_
_entity.id
_entity.type
_entity.pdbx_description
1 polymer ?
#
loop_
_entity_poly.entity_id
_entity_poly.type
_entity_poly.pdbx_seq_one_letter_code
_entity_poly.pdbx_strand_id
1 'polypeptide(L)'
;MYVIFFSYLCSVFCVTSTMKFHFFSFIYALAFVCFVLSPVLALAEKAEKADKPFTVVIDAGHGGKDAGAVGKIAYEKNLNLDVALLTGQLIKENFPEVNLVYTRSADVFLPLQNRADIVNQNKADLFICIHTNSAKTSTAKGVETFILGTDKMDQNLDVAMRENAVIKLESDYQTAYQGFDPNSIDSYIMFELMQNAYMDQSLNFATLVQRQFVENLHREERGVRQAAFWVLLKSACPSILLEMGFISNPEEEKYLASQKGKNEMAQSLYNAFDTFYRKQKAAAVQGAEGAEVPEKSEQLESAPRYAIQICASKDKLPKNDPKLKGLDARYFKQNNYYKYYCYPSASRDSVALYLPEVKRVVSDAWIIKLP
;
A
#
# COMPACT_ATOMS: atom_id res chain seq x y z
N MET A 1 7.45 -67.82 -40.86
CA MET A 1 6.50 -67.07 -40.00
C MET A 1 7.21 -66.20 -38.95
N TYR A 2 8.43 -66.55 -38.50
CA TYR A 2 9.20 -65.75 -37.52
C TYR A 2 9.88 -64.49 -38.07
N VAL A 3 10.25 -64.48 -39.33
CA VAL A 3 10.97 -63.32 -39.96
C VAL A 3 10.07 -62.12 -40.18
N ILE A 4 8.76 -62.33 -40.49
CA ILE A 4 7.81 -61.24 -40.73
C ILE A 4 7.42 -60.55 -39.39
N PHE A 5 7.39 -61.30 -38.29
CA PHE A 5 7.04 -60.75 -36.98
C PHE A 5 8.18 -59.84 -36.41
N PHE A 6 9.44 -60.17 -36.67
CA PHE A 6 10.60 -59.41 -36.24
C PHE A 6 10.72 -58.07 -37.01
N SER A 7 10.40 -58.09 -38.30
CA SER A 7 10.39 -56.87 -39.13
C SER A 7 9.28 -55.90 -38.72
N TYR A 8 8.13 -56.40 -38.29
CA TYR A 8 7.02 -55.58 -37.81
C TYR A 8 7.32 -54.97 -36.43
N LEU A 9 7.95 -55.71 -35.52
CA LEU A 9 8.39 -55.19 -34.21
C LEU A 9 9.46 -54.10 -34.37
N CYS A 10 10.46 -54.27 -35.25
CA CYS A 10 11.48 -53.25 -35.52
C CYS A 10 10.90 -51.98 -36.11
N SER A 11 9.91 -52.06 -37.01
CA SER A 11 9.28 -50.88 -37.60
C SER A 11 8.43 -50.10 -36.57
N VAL A 12 7.72 -50.79 -35.68
CA VAL A 12 6.93 -50.17 -34.63
C VAL A 12 7.83 -49.50 -33.56
N PHE A 13 8.96 -50.14 -33.22
CA PHE A 13 9.93 -49.60 -32.29
C PHE A 13 10.67 -48.37 -32.86
N CYS A 14 10.97 -48.36 -34.15
CA CYS A 14 11.60 -47.26 -34.85
C CYS A 14 10.67 -46.03 -34.95
N VAL A 15 9.38 -46.26 -35.25
CA VAL A 15 8.36 -45.18 -35.31
C VAL A 15 8.10 -44.56 -33.93
N THR A 16 8.04 -45.40 -32.88
CA THR A 16 7.86 -44.87 -31.52
C THR A 16 9.09 -44.09 -30.99
N SER A 17 10.28 -44.50 -31.40
CA SER A 17 11.55 -43.79 -31.04
C SER A 17 11.66 -42.45 -31.75
N THR A 18 11.36 -42.35 -33.03
CA THR A 18 11.33 -41.10 -33.78
C THR A 18 10.24 -40.14 -33.31
N MET A 19 9.05 -40.63 -32.98
CA MET A 19 8.00 -39.79 -32.37
C MET A 19 8.39 -39.24 -31.02
N LYS A 20 9.04 -40.00 -30.15
CA LYS A 20 9.59 -39.49 -28.88
C LYS A 20 10.66 -38.41 -29.09
N PHE A 21 11.56 -38.60 -30.04
CA PHE A 21 12.61 -37.65 -30.36
C PHE A 21 12.05 -36.30 -30.88
N HIS A 22 11.07 -36.33 -31.75
CA HIS A 22 10.39 -35.14 -32.24
C HIS A 22 9.57 -34.45 -31.14
N PHE A 23 8.95 -35.19 -30.24
CA PHE A 23 8.21 -34.63 -29.10
C PHE A 23 9.13 -33.92 -28.11
N PHE A 24 10.26 -34.53 -27.76
CA PHE A 24 11.26 -33.87 -26.89
C PHE A 24 11.89 -32.65 -27.58
N SER A 25 12.22 -32.74 -28.89
CA SER A 25 12.74 -31.60 -29.65
C SER A 25 11.74 -30.45 -29.70
N PHE A 26 10.44 -30.72 -29.82
CA PHE A 26 9.39 -29.72 -29.78
C PHE A 26 9.27 -29.06 -28.38
N ILE A 27 9.38 -29.83 -27.30
CA ILE A 27 9.36 -29.29 -25.94
C ILE A 27 10.56 -28.40 -25.69
N TYR A 28 11.76 -28.82 -26.11
CA TYR A 28 12.97 -27.97 -25.98
C TYR A 28 12.89 -26.71 -26.82
N ALA A 29 12.35 -26.77 -28.03
CA ALA A 29 12.13 -25.59 -28.86
C ALA A 29 11.12 -24.63 -28.22
N LEU A 30 10.02 -25.15 -27.67
CA LEU A 30 9.02 -24.34 -26.94
C LEU A 30 9.61 -23.70 -25.68
N ALA A 31 10.36 -24.46 -24.89
CA ALA A 31 11.03 -23.97 -23.70
C ALA A 31 12.08 -22.89 -24.05
N PHE A 32 12.82 -23.07 -25.14
CA PHE A 32 13.77 -22.07 -25.64
C PHE A 32 13.07 -20.79 -26.11
N VAL A 33 11.94 -20.91 -26.83
CA VAL A 33 11.12 -19.75 -27.23
C VAL A 33 10.58 -19.02 -26.00
N CYS A 34 10.08 -19.72 -24.98
CA CYS A 34 9.63 -19.11 -23.74
C CYS A 34 10.80 -18.42 -22.99
N PHE A 35 11.98 -19.03 -22.99
CA PHE A 35 13.17 -18.46 -22.32
C PHE A 35 13.67 -17.20 -23.03
N VAL A 36 13.62 -17.12 -24.35
CA VAL A 36 14.02 -15.94 -25.14
C VAL A 36 12.96 -14.85 -25.11
N LEU A 37 11.66 -15.21 -25.10
CA LEU A 37 10.55 -14.25 -25.07
C LEU A 37 10.37 -13.60 -23.68
N SER A 38 10.68 -14.31 -22.59
CA SER A 38 10.48 -13.77 -21.25
C SER A 38 11.27 -12.47 -20.95
N PRO A 39 12.56 -12.34 -21.30
CA PRO A 39 13.27 -11.08 -21.10
C PRO A 39 12.79 -9.96 -22.04
N VAL A 40 12.34 -10.29 -23.25
CA VAL A 40 11.82 -9.31 -24.21
C VAL A 40 10.48 -8.75 -23.72
N LEU A 41 9.60 -9.61 -23.19
CA LEU A 41 8.33 -9.18 -22.56
C LEU A 41 8.58 -8.32 -21.32
N ALA A 42 9.54 -8.70 -20.48
CA ALA A 42 9.91 -7.93 -19.28
C ALA A 42 10.51 -6.56 -19.66
N LEU A 43 11.31 -6.48 -20.74
CA LEU A 43 11.83 -5.22 -21.26
C LEU A 43 10.75 -4.34 -21.88
N ALA A 44 9.78 -4.93 -22.58
CA ALA A 44 8.65 -4.20 -23.16
C ALA A 44 7.75 -3.63 -22.06
N GLU A 45 7.45 -4.40 -21.03
CA GLU A 45 6.68 -3.95 -19.86
C GLU A 45 7.41 -2.84 -19.09
N LYS A 46 8.75 -2.95 -18.95
CA LYS A 46 9.58 -1.92 -18.32
C LYS A 46 9.65 -0.64 -19.15
N ALA A 47 9.71 -0.73 -20.47
CA ALA A 47 9.71 0.41 -21.39
C ALA A 47 8.34 1.12 -21.39
N GLU A 48 7.22 0.37 -21.40
CA GLU A 48 5.87 0.91 -21.31
C GLU A 48 5.65 1.66 -19.98
N LYS A 49 6.24 1.15 -18.88
CA LYS A 49 6.17 1.78 -17.56
C LYS A 49 7.03 3.04 -17.44
N ALA A 50 8.12 3.15 -18.19
CA ALA A 50 9.01 4.31 -18.18
C ALA A 50 8.41 5.54 -18.91
N ASP A 51 7.50 5.32 -19.87
CA ASP A 51 6.90 6.38 -20.69
C ASP A 51 5.49 6.81 -20.21
N LYS A 52 4.94 6.10 -19.21
CA LYS A 52 3.61 6.39 -18.66
C LYS A 52 3.69 7.54 -17.65
N PRO A 53 2.84 8.58 -17.77
CA PRO A 53 2.76 9.62 -16.76
C PRO A 53 2.36 9.03 -15.40
N PHE A 54 2.99 9.53 -14.32
CA PHE A 54 2.59 9.16 -12.96
C PHE A 54 1.14 9.58 -12.73
N THR A 55 0.30 8.64 -12.32
CA THR A 55 -1.11 8.85 -12.11
C THR A 55 -1.43 8.90 -10.62
N VAL A 56 -1.98 10.04 -10.15
CA VAL A 56 -2.51 10.19 -8.80
C VAL A 56 -4.03 10.29 -8.85
N VAL A 57 -4.70 9.49 -8.03
CA VAL A 57 -6.15 9.61 -7.83
C VAL A 57 -6.40 10.23 -6.47
N ILE A 58 -7.16 11.33 -6.45
CA ILE A 58 -7.62 11.99 -5.23
C ILE A 58 -9.11 11.70 -5.05
N ASP A 59 -9.45 11.11 -3.92
CA ASP A 59 -10.81 10.81 -3.51
C ASP A 59 -11.24 11.78 -2.41
N ALA A 60 -12.29 12.54 -2.66
CA ALA A 60 -12.98 13.28 -1.63
C ALA A 60 -14.05 12.36 -1.02
N GLY A 61 -13.87 11.88 0.19
CA GLY A 61 -14.82 11.00 0.86
C GLY A 61 -16.24 11.57 0.89
N HIS A 62 -17.24 10.67 0.92
CA HIS A 62 -18.66 11.02 0.91
C HIS A 62 -19.14 11.77 -0.35
N GLY A 63 -20.28 12.45 -0.28
CA GLY A 63 -20.83 13.27 -1.38
C GLY A 63 -22.30 12.99 -1.68
N GLY A 64 -23.01 13.98 -2.25
CA GLY A 64 -24.42 13.90 -2.58
C GLY A 64 -25.30 13.56 -1.37
N LYS A 65 -26.01 12.43 -1.43
CA LYS A 65 -26.88 11.95 -0.35
C LYS A 65 -26.12 11.46 0.91
N ASP A 66 -24.82 11.22 0.79
CA ASP A 66 -23.95 10.87 1.88
C ASP A 66 -23.23 12.12 2.40
N ALA A 67 -23.69 12.64 3.52
CA ALA A 67 -23.13 13.85 4.11
C ALA A 67 -21.79 13.61 4.82
N GLY A 68 -21.46 12.35 5.16
CA GLY A 68 -20.41 12.02 6.11
C GLY A 68 -20.77 12.52 7.51
N ALA A 69 -19.79 12.84 8.31
CA ALA A 69 -20.01 13.46 9.62
C ALA A 69 -20.60 14.88 9.46
N VAL A 70 -21.56 15.18 10.34
CA VAL A 70 -22.27 16.47 10.36
C VAL A 70 -21.83 17.27 11.58
N GLY A 71 -21.18 18.39 11.32
CA GLY A 71 -20.80 19.34 12.33
C GLY A 71 -21.90 20.38 12.62
N LYS A 72 -21.55 21.43 13.34
CA LYS A 72 -22.46 22.54 13.63
C LYS A 72 -22.52 23.56 12.51
N ILE A 73 -21.43 23.73 11.76
CA ILE A 73 -21.28 24.75 10.69
C ILE A 73 -20.83 24.14 9.36
N ALA A 74 -20.44 22.88 9.32
CA ALA A 74 -19.93 22.23 8.12
C ALA A 74 -20.41 20.79 7.99
N TYR A 75 -20.36 20.28 6.75
CA TYR A 75 -20.50 18.86 6.42
C TYR A 75 -19.16 18.31 5.98
N GLU A 76 -18.81 17.13 6.42
CA GLU A 76 -17.58 16.45 6.07
C GLU A 76 -17.37 16.38 4.55
N LYS A 77 -18.42 15.98 3.80
CA LYS A 77 -18.37 15.88 2.33
C LYS A 77 -17.87 17.15 1.64
N ASN A 78 -18.19 18.33 2.21
CA ASN A 78 -17.79 19.61 1.63
C ASN A 78 -16.34 19.94 1.98
N LEU A 79 -15.92 19.69 3.22
CA LEU A 79 -14.53 19.88 3.66
C LEU A 79 -13.57 19.00 2.85
N ASN A 80 -13.93 17.73 2.69
CA ASN A 80 -13.16 16.77 1.92
C ASN A 80 -13.02 17.20 0.44
N LEU A 81 -14.11 17.67 -0.17
CA LEU A 81 -14.11 18.14 -1.56
C LEU A 81 -13.24 19.38 -1.74
N ASP A 82 -13.37 20.35 -0.85
CA ASP A 82 -12.62 21.61 -0.94
C ASP A 82 -11.11 21.35 -0.87
N VAL A 83 -10.66 20.54 0.11
CA VAL A 83 -9.24 20.20 0.26
C VAL A 83 -8.73 19.34 -0.89
N ALA A 84 -9.54 18.39 -1.37
CA ALA A 84 -9.19 17.56 -2.53
C ALA A 84 -8.93 18.39 -3.79
N LEU A 85 -9.83 19.33 -4.09
CA LEU A 85 -9.71 20.19 -5.26
C LEU A 85 -8.51 21.14 -5.15
N LEU A 86 -8.31 21.77 -3.99
CA LEU A 86 -7.16 22.64 -3.74
C LEU A 86 -5.82 21.86 -3.84
N THR A 87 -5.76 20.66 -3.28
CA THR A 87 -4.55 19.81 -3.38
C THR A 87 -4.26 19.45 -4.83
N GLY A 88 -5.25 19.03 -5.57
CA GLY A 88 -5.08 18.68 -6.98
C GLY A 88 -4.73 19.88 -7.86
N GLN A 89 -5.26 21.08 -7.55
CA GLN A 89 -4.86 22.29 -8.23
C GLN A 89 -3.36 22.55 -8.04
N LEU A 90 -2.83 22.45 -6.80
CA LEU A 90 -1.41 22.61 -6.50
C LEU A 90 -0.56 21.56 -7.24
N ILE A 91 -1.02 20.31 -7.29
CA ILE A 91 -0.33 19.24 -8.04
C ILE A 91 -0.26 19.59 -9.51
N LYS A 92 -1.38 19.97 -10.13
CA LYS A 92 -1.45 20.28 -11.56
C LYS A 92 -0.63 21.50 -11.97
N GLU A 93 -0.60 22.51 -11.12
CA GLU A 93 0.19 23.73 -11.35
C GLU A 93 1.71 23.46 -11.31
N ASN A 94 2.16 22.56 -10.43
CA ASN A 94 3.59 22.31 -10.21
C ASN A 94 4.11 21.07 -10.95
N PHE A 95 3.24 20.15 -11.34
CA PHE A 95 3.55 18.90 -12.05
C PHE A 95 2.57 18.66 -13.19
N PRO A 96 2.62 19.46 -14.27
CA PRO A 96 1.69 19.34 -15.40
C PRO A 96 1.78 17.99 -16.11
N GLU A 97 2.90 17.28 -15.96
CA GLU A 97 3.11 15.93 -16.48
C GLU A 97 2.40 14.82 -15.67
N VAL A 98 1.96 15.10 -14.44
CA VAL A 98 1.23 14.16 -13.61
C VAL A 98 -0.22 14.03 -14.10
N ASN A 99 -0.66 12.81 -14.32
CA ASN A 99 -2.05 12.51 -14.61
C ASN A 99 -2.87 12.55 -13.31
N LEU A 100 -3.59 13.65 -13.11
CA LEU A 100 -4.45 13.86 -11.94
C LEU A 100 -5.88 13.43 -12.25
N VAL A 101 -6.41 12.52 -11.46
CA VAL A 101 -7.78 12.03 -11.53
C VAL A 101 -8.49 12.28 -10.19
N TYR A 102 -9.73 12.75 -10.23
CA TYR A 102 -10.60 12.83 -9.06
C TYR A 102 -11.65 11.73 -9.13
N THR A 103 -11.99 11.11 -8.01
CA THR A 103 -13.17 10.24 -7.95
C THR A 103 -14.45 11.07 -8.12
N ARG A 104 -14.50 12.25 -7.51
CA ARG A 104 -15.52 13.27 -7.71
C ARG A 104 -14.92 14.67 -7.64
N SER A 105 -15.47 15.58 -8.44
CA SER A 105 -15.11 17.01 -8.45
C SER A 105 -16.31 17.92 -8.15
N ALA A 106 -17.43 17.31 -7.74
CA ALA A 106 -18.67 17.99 -7.36
C ALA A 106 -19.33 17.27 -6.18
N ASP A 107 -20.38 17.85 -5.62
CA ASP A 107 -21.17 17.22 -4.54
C ASP A 107 -22.11 16.14 -5.13
N VAL A 108 -21.54 15.00 -5.49
CA VAL A 108 -22.26 13.83 -6.02
C VAL A 108 -21.94 12.60 -5.18
N PHE A 109 -22.91 11.70 -5.03
CA PHE A 109 -22.71 10.41 -4.37
C PHE A 109 -21.97 9.46 -5.31
N LEU A 110 -20.93 8.81 -4.79
CA LEU A 110 -20.20 7.78 -5.50
C LEU A 110 -20.01 6.55 -4.59
N PRO A 111 -20.45 5.34 -5.01
CA PRO A 111 -20.25 4.10 -4.31
C PRO A 111 -18.78 3.81 -4.00
N LEU A 112 -18.47 3.13 -2.88
CA LEU A 112 -17.09 2.82 -2.49
C LEU A 112 -16.39 1.94 -3.54
N GLN A 113 -17.11 0.96 -4.12
CA GLN A 113 -16.55 0.12 -5.17
C GLN A 113 -16.17 0.96 -6.40
N ASN A 114 -17.01 1.89 -6.82
CA ASN A 114 -16.74 2.73 -7.99
C ASN A 114 -15.51 3.64 -7.76
N ARG A 115 -15.26 4.10 -6.53
CA ARG A 115 -14.04 4.85 -6.18
C ARG A 115 -12.79 4.00 -6.44
N ALA A 116 -12.79 2.77 -5.93
CA ALA A 116 -11.69 1.81 -6.17
C ALA A 116 -11.58 1.42 -7.66
N ASP A 117 -12.69 1.28 -8.37
CA ASP A 117 -12.68 0.99 -9.80
C ASP A 117 -12.04 2.13 -10.61
N ILE A 118 -12.30 3.40 -10.26
CA ILE A 118 -11.63 4.56 -10.87
C ILE A 118 -10.11 4.48 -10.64
N VAL A 119 -9.66 4.15 -9.44
CA VAL A 119 -8.24 3.96 -9.12
C VAL A 119 -7.62 2.91 -10.04
N ASN A 120 -8.25 1.75 -10.14
CA ASN A 120 -7.72 0.60 -10.87
C ASN A 120 -7.78 0.78 -12.39
N GLN A 121 -8.88 1.34 -12.92
CA GLN A 121 -9.05 1.63 -14.35
C GLN A 121 -8.01 2.65 -14.87
N ASN A 122 -7.66 3.63 -14.02
CA ASN A 122 -6.62 4.59 -14.35
C ASN A 122 -5.21 4.07 -14.06
N LYS A 123 -5.06 2.83 -13.57
CA LYS A 123 -3.77 2.24 -13.18
C LYS A 123 -2.97 3.23 -12.32
N ALA A 124 -3.59 3.72 -11.26
CA ALA A 124 -3.02 4.76 -10.40
C ALA A 124 -1.71 4.30 -9.77
N ASP A 125 -0.77 5.23 -9.64
CA ASP A 125 0.50 5.03 -8.94
C ASP A 125 0.42 5.48 -7.48
N LEU A 126 -0.63 6.27 -7.13
CA LEU A 126 -0.94 6.70 -5.78
C LEU A 126 -2.44 7.00 -5.65
N PHE A 127 -3.04 6.56 -4.55
CA PHE A 127 -4.41 6.86 -4.17
C PHE A 127 -4.45 7.62 -2.84
N ILE A 128 -5.11 8.78 -2.82
CA ILE A 128 -5.24 9.65 -1.67
C ILE A 128 -6.73 9.83 -1.36
N CYS A 129 -7.23 9.18 -0.33
CA CYS A 129 -8.59 9.34 0.16
C CYS A 129 -8.61 10.34 1.31
N ILE A 130 -9.44 11.38 1.22
CA ILE A 130 -9.49 12.51 2.14
C ILE A 130 -10.82 12.48 2.88
N HIS A 131 -10.74 12.47 4.22
CA HIS A 131 -11.84 12.44 5.17
C HIS A 131 -11.66 13.45 6.31
N THR A 132 -12.73 13.66 7.07
CA THR A 132 -12.76 14.50 8.27
C THR A 132 -13.45 13.75 9.38
N ASN A 133 -12.69 13.30 10.36
CA ASN A 133 -13.10 12.42 11.45
C ASN A 133 -14.20 13.02 12.33
N SER A 134 -14.86 12.15 13.06
CA SER A 134 -15.82 12.52 14.11
C SER A 134 -15.70 11.56 15.29
N ALA A 135 -15.87 12.09 16.49
CA ALA A 135 -15.88 11.32 17.72
C ALA A 135 -17.11 11.61 18.55
N LYS A 136 -17.48 10.67 19.43
CA LYS A 136 -18.57 10.86 20.42
C LYS A 136 -18.32 12.02 21.39
N THR A 137 -17.04 12.35 21.62
CA THR A 137 -16.63 13.46 22.48
C THR A 137 -16.23 14.66 21.63
N SER A 138 -16.60 15.86 22.10
CA SER A 138 -16.21 17.12 21.45
C SER A 138 -14.77 17.56 21.75
N THR A 139 -14.02 16.76 22.49
CA THR A 139 -12.62 17.06 22.87
C THR A 139 -11.58 16.39 21.96
N ALA A 140 -12.01 15.42 21.15
CA ALA A 140 -11.12 14.77 20.18
C ALA A 140 -10.60 15.78 19.17
N LYS A 141 -9.31 15.74 18.86
CA LYS A 141 -8.64 16.64 17.91
C LYS A 141 -7.41 15.97 17.32
N GLY A 142 -6.85 16.57 16.28
CA GLY A 142 -5.60 16.14 15.66
C GLY A 142 -5.82 15.39 14.35
N VAL A 143 -4.72 14.95 13.74
CA VAL A 143 -4.68 14.28 12.43
C VAL A 143 -4.29 12.83 12.59
N GLU A 144 -4.93 11.96 11.84
CA GLU A 144 -4.57 10.53 11.71
C GLU A 144 -4.52 10.15 10.24
N THR A 145 -3.54 9.35 9.88
CA THR A 145 -3.41 8.82 8.51
C THR A 145 -3.49 7.31 8.56
N PHE A 146 -4.38 6.73 7.76
CA PHE A 146 -4.61 5.30 7.73
C PHE A 146 -4.04 4.68 6.46
N ILE A 147 -3.49 3.48 6.62
CA ILE A 147 -3.16 2.56 5.54
C ILE A 147 -3.97 1.27 5.71
N LEU A 148 -4.08 0.47 4.66
CA LEU A 148 -4.74 -0.82 4.74
C LEU A 148 -3.96 -1.75 5.68
N GLY A 149 -4.68 -2.38 6.61
CA GLY A 149 -4.14 -3.38 7.51
C GLY A 149 -5.04 -3.60 8.72
N THR A 150 -4.63 -4.51 9.59
CA THR A 150 -5.43 -4.97 10.73
C THR A 150 -4.73 -4.78 12.08
N ASP A 151 -3.53 -4.15 12.10
CA ASP A 151 -2.86 -3.87 13.38
C ASP A 151 -3.72 -2.96 14.25
N LYS A 152 -3.92 -3.36 15.51
CA LYS A 152 -4.82 -2.70 16.47
C LYS A 152 -6.26 -2.53 15.93
N MET A 153 -6.78 -3.55 15.25
CA MET A 153 -8.11 -3.54 14.66
C MET A 153 -9.16 -3.06 15.67
N ASP A 154 -9.13 -3.54 16.94
CA ASP A 154 -10.08 -3.15 17.99
C ASP A 154 -10.14 -1.64 18.24
N GLN A 155 -9.01 -0.92 18.06
CA GLN A 155 -8.93 0.52 18.29
C GLN A 155 -9.37 1.36 17.09
N ASN A 156 -9.24 0.80 15.88
CA ASN A 156 -9.49 1.50 14.62
C ASN A 156 -10.76 1.01 13.91
N LEU A 157 -11.40 -0.04 14.46
CA LEU A 157 -12.57 -0.67 13.87
C LEU A 157 -13.77 0.30 13.79
N ASP A 158 -13.99 1.10 14.83
CA ASP A 158 -15.09 2.08 14.86
C ASP A 158 -15.01 3.07 13.69
N VAL A 159 -13.81 3.53 13.34
CA VAL A 159 -13.60 4.42 12.19
C VAL A 159 -13.87 3.67 10.89
N ALA A 160 -13.29 2.48 10.72
CA ALA A 160 -13.50 1.67 9.52
C ALA A 160 -14.97 1.29 9.32
N MET A 161 -15.68 0.91 10.38
CA MET A 161 -17.11 0.59 10.33
C MET A 161 -17.93 1.81 9.91
N ARG A 162 -17.63 2.99 10.44
CA ARG A 162 -18.33 4.22 10.10
C ARG A 162 -18.13 4.58 8.62
N GLU A 163 -16.90 4.56 8.14
CA GLU A 163 -16.60 4.89 6.75
C GLU A 163 -17.13 3.85 5.76
N ASN A 164 -17.08 2.57 6.11
CA ASN A 164 -17.67 1.51 5.28
C ASN A 164 -19.21 1.47 5.36
N ALA A 165 -19.85 2.09 6.37
CA ALA A 165 -21.31 2.05 6.55
C ALA A 165 -22.08 2.69 5.36
N VAL A 166 -21.43 3.55 4.59
CA VAL A 166 -22.00 4.17 3.38
C VAL A 166 -22.45 3.13 2.35
N ILE A 167 -21.87 1.94 2.35
CA ILE A 167 -22.26 0.79 1.52
C ILE A 167 -23.78 0.52 1.64
N LYS A 168 -24.36 0.68 2.83
CA LYS A 168 -25.79 0.47 3.07
C LYS A 168 -26.72 1.49 2.43
N LEU A 169 -26.19 2.58 1.89
CA LEU A 169 -26.95 3.55 1.10
C LEU A 169 -27.20 3.07 -0.34
N GLU A 170 -26.57 1.97 -0.75
CA GLU A 170 -26.69 1.39 -2.08
C GLU A 170 -27.75 0.27 -2.06
N SER A 171 -28.62 0.25 -3.08
CA SER A 171 -29.73 -0.71 -3.14
C SER A 171 -29.30 -2.16 -3.40
N ASP A 172 -28.14 -2.36 -4.02
CA ASP A 172 -27.55 -3.65 -4.42
C ASP A 172 -26.31 -4.05 -3.63
N TYR A 173 -26.08 -3.40 -2.47
CA TYR A 173 -24.84 -3.53 -1.71
C TYR A 173 -24.47 -4.98 -1.39
N GLN A 174 -25.44 -5.86 -1.10
CA GLN A 174 -25.14 -7.25 -0.77
C GLN A 174 -24.44 -7.99 -1.91
N THR A 175 -24.83 -7.73 -3.16
CA THR A 175 -24.23 -8.31 -4.34
C THR A 175 -22.93 -7.61 -4.72
N ALA A 176 -22.93 -6.28 -4.74
CA ALA A 176 -21.78 -5.47 -5.12
C ALA A 176 -20.58 -5.69 -4.18
N TYR A 177 -20.83 -5.90 -2.89
CA TYR A 177 -19.80 -6.11 -1.87
C TYR A 177 -19.64 -7.56 -1.42
N GLN A 178 -20.16 -8.53 -2.21
CA GLN A 178 -19.97 -9.98 -2.01
C GLN A 178 -20.36 -10.45 -0.58
N GLY A 179 -21.42 -9.86 -0.02
CA GLY A 179 -21.93 -10.22 1.31
C GLY A 179 -21.17 -9.56 2.47
N PHE A 180 -20.23 -8.65 2.20
CA PHE A 180 -19.59 -7.86 3.26
C PHE A 180 -20.63 -7.01 4.00
N ASP A 181 -20.73 -7.19 5.31
CA ASP A 181 -21.55 -6.34 6.18
C ASP A 181 -20.66 -5.37 6.96
N PRO A 182 -20.70 -4.06 6.67
CA PRO A 182 -19.87 -3.07 7.35
C PRO A 182 -20.14 -2.95 8.87
N ASN A 183 -21.23 -3.53 9.37
CA ASN A 183 -21.55 -3.52 10.79
C ASN A 183 -21.21 -4.84 11.50
N SER A 184 -20.70 -5.85 10.78
CA SER A 184 -20.31 -7.15 11.37
C SER A 184 -18.80 -7.22 11.52
N ILE A 185 -18.33 -7.43 12.75
CA ILE A 185 -16.89 -7.62 13.04
C ILE A 185 -16.34 -8.80 12.23
N ASP A 186 -17.12 -9.87 12.09
CA ASP A 186 -16.70 -11.07 11.34
C ASP A 186 -16.37 -10.76 9.86
N SER A 187 -17.06 -9.77 9.27
CA SER A 187 -16.76 -9.33 7.90
C SER A 187 -15.38 -8.70 7.76
N TYR A 188 -14.81 -8.18 8.83
CA TYR A 188 -13.48 -7.56 8.82
C TYR A 188 -12.34 -8.59 8.96
N ILE A 189 -12.64 -9.82 9.42
CA ILE A 189 -11.63 -10.90 9.51
C ILE A 189 -11.06 -11.24 8.12
N MET A 190 -11.86 -11.10 7.06
CA MET A 190 -11.37 -11.32 5.69
C MET A 190 -10.18 -10.43 5.31
N PHE A 191 -10.07 -9.25 5.90
CA PHE A 191 -8.96 -8.32 5.65
C PHE A 191 -7.63 -8.81 6.24
N GLU A 192 -7.67 -9.64 7.30
CA GLU A 192 -6.47 -10.22 7.91
C GLU A 192 -5.75 -11.21 6.96
N LEU A 193 -6.52 -11.83 6.07
CA LEU A 193 -5.99 -12.82 5.11
C LEU A 193 -5.40 -12.18 3.86
N MET A 194 -5.59 -10.87 3.67
CA MET A 194 -5.15 -10.18 2.46
C MET A 194 -3.78 -9.54 2.66
N GLN A 195 -2.80 -9.99 1.87
CA GLN A 195 -1.50 -9.36 1.80
C GLN A 195 -1.57 -8.08 0.98
N ASN A 196 -1.10 -6.97 1.54
CA ASN A 196 -1.00 -5.70 0.82
C ASN A 196 0.38 -5.56 0.18
N ALA A 197 0.46 -5.77 -1.12
CA ALA A 197 1.70 -5.62 -1.89
C ALA A 197 2.27 -4.19 -1.86
N TYR A 198 1.46 -3.20 -1.47
CA TYR A 198 1.81 -1.78 -1.48
C TYR A 198 2.00 -1.20 -0.06
N MET A 199 2.07 -2.06 0.96
CA MET A 199 2.14 -1.65 2.37
C MET A 199 3.28 -0.66 2.64
N ASP A 200 4.50 -0.97 2.21
CA ASP A 200 5.68 -0.14 2.47
C ASP A 200 5.59 1.23 1.80
N GLN A 201 5.07 1.29 0.57
CA GLN A 201 4.90 2.54 -0.15
C GLN A 201 3.77 3.38 0.45
N SER A 202 2.67 2.75 0.84
CA SER A 202 1.55 3.38 1.55
C SER A 202 2.02 3.97 2.88
N LEU A 203 2.79 3.20 3.66
CA LEU A 203 3.37 3.64 4.92
C LEU A 203 4.33 4.82 4.75
N ASN A 204 5.18 4.77 3.71
CA ASN A 204 6.10 5.86 3.40
C ASN A 204 5.32 7.16 3.10
N PHE A 205 4.30 7.09 2.25
CA PHE A 205 3.49 8.27 1.93
C PHE A 205 2.67 8.76 3.13
N ALA A 206 2.02 7.86 3.89
CA ALA A 206 1.28 8.19 5.11
C ALA A 206 2.17 8.90 6.14
N THR A 207 3.42 8.46 6.30
CA THR A 207 4.39 9.09 7.21
C THR A 207 4.77 10.49 6.74
N LEU A 208 4.93 10.71 5.45
CA LEU A 208 5.17 12.05 4.89
C LEU A 208 3.99 12.98 5.16
N VAL A 209 2.75 12.51 4.94
CA VAL A 209 1.53 13.29 5.20
C VAL A 209 1.43 13.61 6.67
N GLN A 210 1.52 12.62 7.56
CA GLN A 210 1.43 12.82 9.01
C GLN A 210 2.45 13.86 9.49
N ARG A 211 3.70 13.75 9.03
CA ARG A 211 4.77 14.71 9.38
C ARG A 211 4.44 16.14 8.93
N GLN A 212 3.95 16.33 7.70
CA GLN A 212 3.60 17.67 7.21
C GLN A 212 2.50 18.33 8.04
N PHE A 213 1.49 17.58 8.46
CA PHE A 213 0.41 18.10 9.28
C PHE A 213 0.85 18.41 10.72
N VAL A 214 1.74 17.59 11.29
CA VAL A 214 2.25 17.79 12.65
C VAL A 214 3.29 18.92 12.72
N GLU A 215 4.31 18.86 11.86
CA GLU A 215 5.44 19.81 11.93
C GLU A 215 5.07 21.19 11.38
N ASN A 216 4.31 21.28 10.29
CA ASN A 216 4.01 22.55 9.62
C ASN A 216 2.69 23.18 10.09
N LEU A 217 1.67 22.40 10.43
CA LEU A 217 0.39 22.90 10.89
C LEU A 217 0.20 22.80 12.41
N HIS A 218 1.19 22.24 13.09
CA HIS A 218 1.15 22.03 14.54
C HIS A 218 -0.12 21.30 15.02
N ARG A 219 -0.62 20.36 14.17
CA ARG A 219 -1.76 19.53 14.52
C ARG A 219 -1.36 18.50 15.57
N GLU A 220 -2.28 18.18 16.48
CA GLU A 220 -2.05 17.09 17.44
C GLU A 220 -1.82 15.78 16.69
N GLU A 221 -0.73 15.09 17.02
CA GLU A 221 -0.35 13.85 16.35
C GLU A 221 -1.13 12.66 16.90
N ARG A 222 -1.83 11.96 16.00
CA ARG A 222 -2.48 10.70 16.32
C ARG A 222 -1.85 9.50 15.62
N GLY A 223 -0.90 9.77 14.73
CA GLY A 223 -0.01 8.81 14.08
C GLY A 223 -0.56 8.18 12.82
N VAL A 224 0.30 7.36 12.20
CA VAL A 224 -0.10 6.47 11.11
C VAL A 224 -0.66 5.19 11.71
N ARG A 225 -1.83 4.77 11.22
CA ARG A 225 -2.60 3.63 11.73
C ARG A 225 -2.98 2.68 10.62
N GLN A 226 -3.39 1.48 10.99
CA GLN A 226 -3.94 0.50 10.07
C GLN A 226 -5.44 0.33 10.32
N ALA A 227 -6.22 0.28 9.24
CA ALA A 227 -7.63 -0.02 9.32
C ALA A 227 -8.16 -0.65 8.02
N ALA A 228 -9.28 -1.34 8.12
CA ALA A 228 -9.86 -2.11 7.05
C ALA A 228 -10.91 -1.28 6.28
N PHE A 229 -10.46 -0.30 5.51
CA PHE A 229 -11.31 0.49 4.63
C PHE A 229 -11.48 -0.20 3.27
N TRP A 230 -12.72 -0.32 2.81
CA TRP A 230 -13.04 -0.96 1.53
C TRP A 230 -12.31 -0.32 0.35
N VAL A 231 -12.28 1.00 0.30
CA VAL A 231 -11.62 1.73 -0.79
C VAL A 231 -10.11 1.45 -0.87
N LEU A 232 -9.44 1.28 0.27
CA LEU A 232 -8.03 0.93 0.30
C LEU A 232 -7.79 -0.55 -0.05
N LEU A 233 -8.69 -1.44 0.41
CA LEU A 233 -8.64 -2.88 0.12
C LEU A 233 -8.71 -3.17 -1.37
N LYS A 234 -9.59 -2.47 -2.07
CA LYS A 234 -9.86 -2.70 -3.50
C LYS A 234 -8.95 -1.91 -4.43
N SER A 235 -8.09 -1.05 -3.91
CA SER A 235 -7.14 -0.25 -4.70
C SER A 235 -5.85 -1.03 -4.94
N ALA A 236 -5.46 -1.16 -6.21
CA ALA A 236 -4.25 -1.88 -6.64
C ALA A 236 -3.04 -0.94 -6.80
N CYS A 237 -2.83 -0.05 -5.82
CA CYS A 237 -1.70 0.87 -5.75
C CYS A 237 -1.41 1.28 -4.29
N PRO A 238 -0.28 1.96 -4.01
CA PRO A 238 -0.05 2.65 -2.75
C PRO A 238 -1.22 3.56 -2.41
N SER A 239 -1.79 3.43 -1.20
CA SER A 239 -3.04 4.11 -0.84
C SER A 239 -3.08 4.50 0.62
N ILE A 240 -3.65 5.67 0.89
CA ILE A 240 -3.91 6.18 2.23
C ILE A 240 -5.33 6.71 2.37
N LEU A 241 -5.84 6.73 3.61
CA LEU A 241 -6.99 7.52 4.01
C LEU A 241 -6.55 8.51 5.09
N LEU A 242 -6.70 9.78 4.80
CA LEU A 242 -6.32 10.89 5.68
C LEU A 242 -7.55 11.41 6.40
N GLU A 243 -7.52 11.39 7.73
CA GLU A 243 -8.47 12.08 8.60
C GLU A 243 -7.84 13.42 9.03
N MET A 244 -8.29 14.51 8.42
CA MET A 244 -7.68 15.83 8.55
C MET A 244 -7.86 16.48 9.93
N GLY A 245 -8.83 16.01 10.70
CA GLY A 245 -9.21 16.53 12.01
C GLY A 245 -10.59 16.05 12.42
N PHE A 246 -11.12 16.55 13.52
CA PHE A 246 -12.39 16.09 14.10
C PHE A 246 -13.47 17.17 13.95
N ILE A 247 -14.45 16.97 13.07
CA ILE A 247 -15.57 17.89 12.87
C ILE A 247 -16.47 18.01 14.14
N SER A 248 -16.44 16.98 14.98
CA SER A 248 -17.15 16.97 16.28
C SER A 248 -16.56 17.93 17.32
N ASN A 249 -15.32 18.42 17.11
CA ASN A 249 -14.68 19.40 17.98
C ASN A 249 -14.90 20.81 17.40
N PRO A 250 -15.54 21.74 18.15
CA PRO A 250 -15.87 23.07 17.61
C PRO A 250 -14.66 23.91 17.17
N GLU A 251 -13.53 23.78 17.83
CA GLU A 251 -12.29 24.49 17.46
C GLU A 251 -11.71 23.92 16.14
N GLU A 252 -11.67 22.61 16.03
CA GLU A 252 -11.26 21.91 14.81
C GLU A 252 -12.20 22.23 13.65
N GLU A 253 -13.51 22.12 13.86
CA GLU A 253 -14.51 22.40 12.83
C GLU A 253 -14.35 23.83 12.28
N LYS A 254 -14.19 24.82 13.18
CA LYS A 254 -13.96 26.21 12.77
C LYS A 254 -12.71 26.38 11.92
N TYR A 255 -11.63 25.69 12.28
CA TYR A 255 -10.39 25.71 11.49
C TYR A 255 -10.57 24.99 10.15
N LEU A 256 -11.13 23.79 10.14
CA LEU A 256 -11.39 22.98 8.96
C LEU A 256 -12.30 23.71 7.95
N ALA A 257 -13.31 24.41 8.43
CA ALA A 257 -14.25 25.16 7.60
C ALA A 257 -13.67 26.49 7.09
N SER A 258 -12.60 27.02 7.71
CA SER A 258 -12.00 28.28 7.29
C SER A 258 -11.23 28.13 5.98
N GLN A 259 -11.22 29.19 5.14
CA GLN A 259 -10.41 29.18 3.91
C GLN A 259 -8.92 29.01 4.22
N LYS A 260 -8.45 29.59 5.32
CA LYS A 260 -7.08 29.42 5.80
C LYS A 260 -6.77 27.95 6.07
N GLY A 261 -7.60 27.27 6.87
CA GLY A 261 -7.40 25.87 7.20
C GLY A 261 -7.40 24.97 5.98
N LYS A 262 -8.35 25.15 5.06
CA LYS A 262 -8.42 24.40 3.80
C LYS A 262 -7.14 24.56 2.96
N ASN A 263 -6.67 25.79 2.80
CA ASN A 263 -5.45 26.08 2.04
C ASN A 263 -4.20 25.46 2.72
N GLU A 264 -4.07 25.57 4.05
CA GLU A 264 -2.96 25.01 4.79
C GLU A 264 -2.92 23.48 4.72
N MET A 265 -4.07 22.81 4.82
CA MET A 265 -4.17 21.36 4.67
C MET A 265 -3.82 20.90 3.27
N ALA A 266 -4.37 21.58 2.25
CA ALA A 266 -4.07 21.27 0.86
C ALA A 266 -2.58 21.46 0.55
N GLN A 267 -1.96 22.54 1.06
CA GLN A 267 -0.53 22.78 0.89
C GLN A 267 0.32 21.70 1.57
N SER A 268 -0.07 21.26 2.78
CA SER A 268 0.67 20.22 3.50
C SER A 268 0.56 18.86 2.79
N LEU A 269 -0.62 18.53 2.27
CA LEU A 269 -0.82 17.30 1.50
C LEU A 269 -0.05 17.34 0.18
N TYR A 270 -0.05 18.50 -0.51
CA TYR A 270 0.78 18.73 -1.68
C TYR A 270 2.28 18.57 -1.39
N ASN A 271 2.79 19.13 -0.29
CA ASN A 271 4.21 19.00 0.08
C ASN A 271 4.62 17.55 0.33
N ALA A 272 3.72 16.76 0.93
CA ALA A 272 3.93 15.33 1.10
C ALA A 272 3.96 14.61 -0.26
N PHE A 273 3.04 14.96 -1.16
CA PHE A 273 3.01 14.44 -2.54
C PHE A 273 4.28 14.81 -3.31
N ASP A 274 4.72 16.06 -3.29
CA ASP A 274 5.95 16.53 -3.94
C ASP A 274 7.15 15.69 -3.52
N THR A 275 7.32 15.49 -2.22
CA THR A 275 8.41 14.68 -1.65
C THR A 275 8.34 13.24 -2.12
N PHE A 276 7.16 12.64 -2.10
CA PHE A 276 6.94 11.26 -2.52
C PHE A 276 7.17 11.08 -4.03
N TYR A 277 6.58 11.93 -4.85
CA TYR A 277 6.68 11.89 -6.30
C TYR A 277 8.12 12.03 -6.80
N ARG A 278 8.86 13.02 -6.28
CA ARG A 278 10.29 13.21 -6.64
C ARG A 278 11.14 12.01 -6.28
N LYS A 279 10.87 11.37 -5.13
CA LYS A 279 11.56 10.15 -4.72
C LYS A 279 11.27 8.99 -5.68
N GLN A 280 10.00 8.82 -6.07
CA GLN A 280 9.60 7.78 -7.04
C GLN A 280 10.24 8.02 -8.42
N LYS A 281 10.23 9.27 -8.88
CA LYS A 281 10.84 9.66 -10.17
C LYS A 281 12.36 9.43 -10.18
N ALA A 282 13.06 9.78 -9.09
CA ALA A 282 14.50 9.53 -8.95
C ALA A 282 14.83 8.02 -8.98
N ALA A 283 14.04 7.20 -8.29
CA ALA A 283 14.21 5.74 -8.30
C ALA A 283 13.98 5.13 -9.70
N ALA A 284 13.01 5.65 -10.46
CA ALA A 284 12.74 5.20 -11.81
C ALA A 284 13.88 5.53 -12.78
N VAL A 285 14.49 6.73 -12.68
CA VAL A 285 15.65 7.15 -13.50
C VAL A 285 16.88 6.29 -13.19
N GLN A 286 17.20 6.05 -11.91
CA GLN A 286 18.32 5.20 -11.50
C GLN A 286 18.14 3.73 -11.96
N GLY A 287 16.91 3.25 -12.02
CA GLY A 287 16.58 1.94 -12.59
C GLY A 287 16.70 1.86 -14.13
N ALA A 288 16.72 3.00 -14.84
CA ALA A 288 16.82 3.06 -16.30
C ALA A 288 18.27 3.17 -16.81
N GLU A 289 19.17 3.79 -16.05
CA GLU A 289 20.58 3.99 -16.43
C GLU A 289 21.49 2.78 -16.14
N GLY A 290 20.98 1.73 -15.50
CA GLY A 290 21.75 0.56 -15.07
C GLY A 290 21.59 -0.69 -15.94
N ALA A 291 21.84 -0.63 -17.25
CA ALA A 291 21.91 -1.81 -18.13
C ALA A 291 23.36 -2.16 -18.51
N GLU A 292 24.25 -2.28 -17.57
CA GLU A 292 25.43 -3.14 -17.63
C GLU A 292 25.46 -3.99 -16.37
N VAL A 293 25.41 -5.31 -16.57
CA VAL A 293 25.36 -6.29 -15.49
C VAL A 293 26.70 -6.30 -14.75
N PRO A 294 26.71 -5.90 -13.48
CA PRO A 294 27.49 -6.62 -12.48
C PRO A 294 26.51 -7.33 -11.52
N GLU A 295 26.73 -8.61 -11.31
CA GLU A 295 26.17 -9.37 -10.21
C GLU A 295 26.19 -8.53 -8.92
N LYS A 296 25.00 -8.39 -8.29
CA LYS A 296 24.81 -7.69 -7.01
C LYS A 296 25.03 -6.18 -7.01
N SER A 297 24.06 -5.42 -7.42
CA SER A 297 23.84 -4.10 -6.84
C SER A 297 22.60 -4.15 -5.95
N GLU A 298 22.83 -4.21 -4.66
CA GLU A 298 21.91 -3.82 -3.61
C GLU A 298 21.35 -2.43 -3.95
N GLN A 299 20.03 -2.33 -3.98
CA GLN A 299 19.31 -1.06 -4.01
C GLN A 299 19.94 -0.12 -2.97
N LEU A 300 20.31 1.11 -3.38
CA LEU A 300 20.60 2.18 -2.44
C LEU A 300 19.28 2.68 -1.80
N GLU A 301 18.58 1.81 -1.10
CA GLU A 301 17.89 2.21 0.11
C GLU A 301 18.99 2.75 1.03
N SER A 302 18.81 3.95 1.57
CA SER A 302 19.66 4.40 2.69
C SER A 302 19.79 3.23 3.63
N ALA A 303 21.02 2.74 3.84
CA ALA A 303 21.28 1.50 4.56
C ALA A 303 20.38 1.43 5.79
N PRO A 304 19.68 0.33 6.04
CA PRO A 304 18.71 0.26 7.12
C PRO A 304 19.42 0.63 8.42
N ARG A 305 18.91 1.68 9.09
CA ARG A 305 19.53 2.22 10.31
C ARG A 305 18.94 1.63 11.57
N TYR A 306 17.72 1.09 11.47
CA TYR A 306 16.97 0.55 12.61
C TYR A 306 16.37 -0.80 12.25
N ALA A 307 16.19 -1.65 13.26
CA ALA A 307 15.53 -2.95 13.13
C ALA A 307 15.00 -3.42 14.48
N ILE A 308 14.22 -4.49 14.52
CA ILE A 308 13.78 -5.12 15.77
C ILE A 308 14.71 -6.28 16.07
N GLN A 309 15.49 -6.18 17.12
CA GLN A 309 16.30 -7.30 17.61
C GLN A 309 15.40 -8.31 18.32
N ILE A 310 15.52 -9.58 17.93
CA ILE A 310 14.71 -10.69 18.44
C ILE A 310 15.50 -11.67 19.32
N CYS A 311 16.78 -11.87 19.05
CA CYS A 311 17.64 -12.66 19.91
C CYS A 311 19.13 -12.38 19.63
N ALA A 312 19.99 -12.93 20.48
CA ALA A 312 21.43 -13.00 20.27
C ALA A 312 21.95 -14.42 20.58
N SER A 313 22.94 -14.88 19.82
CA SER A 313 23.58 -16.20 20.02
C SER A 313 25.08 -16.11 19.82
N LYS A 314 25.86 -16.97 20.54
CA LYS A 314 27.29 -17.10 20.31
C LYS A 314 27.59 -17.83 19.00
N ASP A 315 26.72 -18.77 18.64
CA ASP A 315 26.82 -19.56 17.43
C ASP A 315 25.82 -19.01 16.37
N LYS A 316 26.18 -19.19 15.09
CA LYS A 316 25.31 -18.84 13.99
C LYS A 316 24.14 -19.82 13.93
N LEU A 317 22.90 -19.30 14.10
CA LEU A 317 21.68 -20.11 14.06
C LEU A 317 21.29 -20.42 12.61
N PRO A 318 20.79 -21.64 12.33
CA PRO A 318 20.19 -21.97 11.05
C PRO A 318 18.88 -21.17 10.82
N LYS A 319 18.48 -21.01 9.55
CA LYS A 319 17.30 -20.17 9.18
C LYS A 319 15.99 -20.61 9.86
N ASN A 320 15.87 -21.89 10.21
CA ASN A 320 14.67 -22.46 10.85
C ASN A 320 14.87 -22.74 12.35
N ASP A 321 15.83 -22.08 13.00
CA ASP A 321 16.06 -22.27 14.44
C ASP A 321 14.84 -21.82 15.25
N PRO A 322 14.40 -22.62 16.25
CA PRO A 322 13.25 -22.27 17.09
C PRO A 322 13.36 -20.93 17.83
N LYS A 323 14.59 -20.44 18.07
CA LYS A 323 14.85 -19.13 18.69
C LYS A 323 14.43 -17.97 17.79
N LEU A 324 14.37 -18.18 16.48
CA LEU A 324 13.93 -17.17 15.51
C LEU A 324 12.39 -17.06 15.43
N LYS A 325 11.65 -17.98 16.10
CA LYS A 325 10.18 -17.95 16.21
C LYS A 325 9.44 -17.88 14.87
N GLY A 326 10.03 -18.41 13.79
CA GLY A 326 9.48 -18.37 12.44
C GLY A 326 9.58 -17.01 11.74
N LEU A 327 10.23 -16.02 12.36
CA LEU A 327 10.43 -14.69 11.76
C LEU A 327 11.55 -14.75 10.70
N ASP A 328 11.39 -13.99 9.61
CA ASP A 328 12.46 -13.82 8.61
C ASP A 328 13.55 -12.91 9.17
N ALA A 329 14.54 -13.56 9.83
CA ALA A 329 15.56 -12.87 10.58
C ALA A 329 16.87 -12.75 9.79
N ARG A 330 17.43 -11.55 9.77
CA ARG A 330 18.82 -11.25 9.38
C ARG A 330 19.69 -11.16 10.62
N TYR A 331 21.00 -11.13 10.46
CA TYR A 331 21.93 -10.99 11.59
C TYR A 331 23.12 -10.11 11.23
N PHE A 332 23.76 -9.56 12.28
CA PHE A 332 25.10 -9.02 12.24
C PHE A 332 25.91 -9.53 13.44
N LYS A 333 27.24 -9.48 13.33
CA LYS A 333 28.12 -9.93 14.41
C LYS A 333 28.68 -8.73 15.18
N GLN A 334 28.47 -8.71 16.50
CA GLN A 334 29.00 -7.67 17.39
C GLN A 334 29.38 -8.30 18.72
N ASN A 335 30.58 -7.98 19.26
CA ASN A 335 31.08 -8.46 20.55
C ASN A 335 30.99 -9.99 20.73
N ASN A 336 31.41 -10.75 19.71
CA ASN A 336 31.35 -12.22 19.65
C ASN A 336 29.93 -12.84 19.67
N TYR A 337 28.88 -12.06 19.46
CA TYR A 337 27.52 -12.54 19.33
C TYR A 337 26.97 -12.26 17.93
N TYR A 338 26.16 -13.21 17.44
CA TYR A 338 25.27 -13.01 16.30
C TYR A 338 23.98 -12.43 16.84
N LYS A 339 23.67 -11.16 16.49
CA LYS A 339 22.43 -10.46 16.86
C LYS A 339 21.45 -10.60 15.70
N TYR A 340 20.31 -11.25 15.97
CA TYR A 340 19.29 -11.52 14.99
C TYR A 340 18.21 -10.44 15.05
N TYR A 341 17.80 -9.95 13.88
CA TYR A 341 16.83 -8.87 13.76
C TYR A 341 15.91 -9.06 12.56
N CYS A 342 14.71 -8.49 12.63
CA CYS A 342 13.72 -8.45 11.56
C CYS A 342 13.26 -7.00 11.32
N TYR A 343 12.48 -6.77 10.25
CA TYR A 343 11.92 -5.49 9.86
C TYR A 343 12.95 -4.33 9.81
N PRO A 344 14.06 -4.46 9.06
CA PRO A 344 15.04 -3.38 8.94
C PRO A 344 14.46 -2.21 8.13
N SER A 345 14.67 -0.97 8.61
CA SER A 345 14.23 0.25 7.94
C SER A 345 15.20 1.40 8.21
N ALA A 346 15.21 2.40 7.33
CA ALA A 346 15.93 3.65 7.54
C ALA A 346 15.26 4.52 8.63
N SER A 347 13.96 4.35 8.87
CA SER A 347 13.17 5.07 9.88
C SER A 347 12.93 4.23 11.12
N ARG A 348 13.18 4.82 12.30
CA ARG A 348 12.86 4.21 13.60
C ARG A 348 11.35 4.02 13.77
N ASP A 349 10.57 4.96 13.28
CA ASP A 349 9.11 4.95 13.43
C ASP A 349 8.47 3.86 12.56
N SER A 350 9.00 3.62 11.36
CA SER A 350 8.60 2.48 10.52
C SER A 350 8.85 1.14 11.22
N VAL A 351 9.99 1.01 11.91
CA VAL A 351 10.31 -0.21 12.69
C VAL A 351 9.40 -0.33 13.92
N ALA A 352 9.02 0.79 14.54
CA ALA A 352 8.16 0.80 15.73
C ALA A 352 6.76 0.24 15.45
N LEU A 353 6.26 0.34 14.23
CA LEU A 353 4.97 -0.22 13.84
C LEU A 353 4.91 -1.75 13.94
N TYR A 354 6.04 -2.43 13.68
CA TYR A 354 6.13 -3.89 13.73
C TYR A 354 6.51 -4.43 15.12
N LEU A 355 6.96 -3.56 16.03
CA LEU A 355 7.39 -3.99 17.35
C LEU A 355 6.29 -4.69 18.18
N PRO A 356 5.01 -4.25 18.18
CA PRO A 356 3.94 -4.94 18.89
C PRO A 356 3.68 -6.35 18.36
N GLU A 357 3.74 -6.54 17.05
CA GLU A 357 3.59 -7.85 16.38
C GLU A 357 4.72 -8.79 16.81
N VAL A 358 5.96 -8.33 16.67
CA VAL A 358 7.14 -9.13 17.06
C VAL A 358 7.08 -9.47 18.54
N LYS A 359 6.62 -8.57 19.42
CA LYS A 359 6.49 -8.82 20.85
C LYS A 359 5.45 -9.87 21.23
N ARG A 360 4.48 -10.18 20.36
CA ARG A 360 3.54 -11.30 20.58
C ARG A 360 4.25 -12.66 20.58
N VAL A 361 5.35 -12.79 19.83
CA VAL A 361 6.12 -14.05 19.70
C VAL A 361 7.49 -13.99 20.38
N VAL A 362 8.05 -12.78 20.54
CA VAL A 362 9.32 -12.48 21.23
C VAL A 362 9.09 -11.32 22.18
N SER A 363 8.69 -11.61 23.42
CA SER A 363 8.25 -10.62 24.40
C SER A 363 9.28 -9.54 24.75
N ASP A 364 10.57 -9.90 24.66
CA ASP A 364 11.74 -9.06 24.96
C ASP A 364 12.36 -8.42 23.71
N ALA A 365 11.67 -8.43 22.56
CA ALA A 365 12.11 -7.74 21.36
C ALA A 365 12.15 -6.22 21.55
N TRP A 366 13.15 -5.55 20.98
CA TRP A 366 13.28 -4.08 21.04
C TRP A 366 13.92 -3.51 19.78
N ILE A 367 13.68 -2.22 19.54
CA ILE A 367 14.26 -1.52 18.39
C ILE A 367 15.74 -1.23 18.66
N ILE A 368 16.57 -1.61 17.71
CA ILE A 368 18.01 -1.32 17.69
C ILE A 368 18.37 -0.40 16.52
N LYS A 369 19.49 0.30 16.68
CA LYS A 369 20.18 0.94 15.56
C LYS A 369 21.16 -0.08 14.98
N LEU A 370 21.11 -0.29 13.67
CA LEU A 370 22.04 -1.16 12.96
C LEU A 370 23.41 -0.49 12.85
N PRO A 371 24.51 -1.27 12.84
CA PRO A 371 25.86 -0.74 12.73
C PRO A 371 26.16 -0.05 11.41
#